data_f426e1415ab9995eddecd277e50ae28e
#
_entry.id   f426e1415ab9995eddecd277e50ae28e
#
_cell.length_a   1.000
_cell.length_b   1.000
_cell.length_c   1.000
_cell.angle_alpha   90.00
_cell.angle_beta   90.00
_cell.angle_gamma   90.00
#
_symmetry.space_group_name_H-M   'P 1'
#
loop_
_entity.id
_entity.type
_entity.pdbx_description
1 polymer ?
#
loop_
_entity_poly.entity_id
_entity_poly.type
_entity_poly.pdbx_seq_one_letter_code
_entity_poly.pdbx_strand_id
1 'polypeptide(L)'
;MENLEHQASLLYSQKEYAKALEIYTLLLQSNGKSESYALSCGNCYDALGNKNKAIELYNEALRINRNSEGAYLNLSTIYYELKEFQLAEEYARRVLKINDKNIAAWQNLANIAFCRNDYQQALQYYQKMYDYNNNSYIAMINLANTYFCLEKYVLALDFTKKALQKHPSSVTAHLLAANIYNAMGRYEKAVDMYVRVLELDNTKIEVLNSLSDTYHALSDWENCLLFAWRYLKNTPEPTNDLQLNFGYLLYECYSEKSQDLARKFAEKWLKFFPNNKIVIHMGNALVNGGLLQNSDAEFIKDTFDSFAPDFDKTLSDLEYQAPTLIAEALRQNIKTSLFSKYYILDLGCGTGLCGEKIKKFAAYKGLIGVDLSEKMLEIAKAKKIYAELICDDICHYLENSAAFYDIITASDVLTYFGDLTKVFVRVSRSLTPNGIFAFTFTENDINKNDFYLAPSSRFVHNASYIERVMKSAGLRQISFEPHILRNEADHPVYGYIVVARKPDLKKKAEGQK
;
A
#
# COMPACT_ATOMS: atom_id res chain seq x y z
N MET A 1 55.49 25.10 4.45
CA MET A 1 54.03 25.19 4.42
C MET A 1 53.44 24.60 3.13
N GLU A 2 53.90 25.01 1.97
CA GLU A 2 53.42 24.48 0.67
C GLU A 2 53.51 22.95 0.53
N ASN A 3 54.56 22.31 1.07
CA ASN A 3 54.71 20.85 1.04
C ASN A 3 53.63 20.14 1.92
N LEU A 4 53.29 20.72 3.09
CA LEU A 4 52.25 20.18 3.97
C LEU A 4 50.84 20.37 3.38
N GLU A 5 50.59 21.50 2.73
CA GLU A 5 49.33 21.76 2.04
C GLU A 5 49.08 20.78 0.88
N HIS A 6 50.14 20.57 0.07
CA HIS A 6 50.08 19.58 -1.00
C HIS A 6 49.82 18.16 -0.47
N GLN A 7 50.50 17.79 0.62
CA GLN A 7 50.31 16.49 1.27
C GLN A 7 48.89 16.33 1.80
N ALA A 8 48.34 17.35 2.46
CA ALA A 8 46.97 17.32 2.96
C ALA A 8 45.94 17.19 1.82
N SER A 9 46.13 17.94 0.73
CA SER A 9 45.28 17.86 -0.47
C SER A 9 45.35 16.47 -1.11
N LEU A 10 46.51 15.86 -1.18
CA LEU A 10 46.69 14.51 -1.69
C LEU A 10 45.95 13.48 -0.83
N LEU A 11 46.12 13.54 0.50
CA LEU A 11 45.41 12.67 1.45
C LEU A 11 43.89 12.84 1.34
N TYR A 12 43.40 14.07 1.20
CA TYR A 12 41.99 14.33 0.99
C TYR A 12 41.46 13.67 -0.31
N SER A 13 42.22 13.79 -1.41
CA SER A 13 41.85 13.15 -2.68
C SER A 13 41.86 11.62 -2.61
N GLN A 14 42.71 11.05 -1.74
CA GLN A 14 42.76 9.61 -1.43
C GLN A 14 41.69 9.16 -0.42
N LYS A 15 40.81 10.04 0.00
CA LYS A 15 39.75 9.82 1.01
C LYS A 15 40.27 9.52 2.41
N GLU A 16 41.55 9.82 2.68
CA GLU A 16 42.15 9.72 4.01
C GLU A 16 41.88 10.99 4.83
N TYR A 17 40.58 11.28 5.02
CA TYR A 17 40.08 12.55 5.58
C TYR A 17 40.62 12.85 6.97
N ALA A 18 40.75 11.84 7.83
CA ALA A 18 41.28 12.03 9.19
C ALA A 18 42.75 12.53 9.17
N LYS A 19 43.61 11.94 8.32
CA LYS A 19 44.99 12.37 8.19
C LYS A 19 45.13 13.75 7.53
N ALA A 20 44.28 14.01 6.51
CA ALA A 20 44.22 15.32 5.90
C ALA A 20 43.82 16.39 6.93
N LEU A 21 42.83 16.09 7.78
CA LEU A 21 42.35 16.98 8.87
C LEU A 21 43.45 17.34 9.85
N GLU A 22 44.27 16.37 10.28
CA GLU A 22 45.42 16.64 11.18
C GLU A 22 46.35 17.69 10.59
N ILE A 23 46.73 17.56 9.32
CA ILE A 23 47.63 18.49 8.66
C ILE A 23 46.94 19.85 8.45
N TYR A 24 45.70 19.88 7.97
CA TYR A 24 44.97 21.16 7.80
C TYR A 24 44.76 21.88 9.14
N THR A 25 44.55 21.14 10.24
CA THR A 25 44.43 21.74 11.58
C THR A 25 45.75 22.38 12.02
N LEU A 26 46.90 21.74 11.78
CA LEU A 26 48.22 22.33 12.04
C LEU A 26 48.48 23.59 11.19
N LEU A 27 48.11 23.56 9.92
CA LEU A 27 48.20 24.71 9.01
C LEU A 27 47.29 25.87 9.46
N LEU A 28 46.06 25.56 9.90
CA LEU A 28 45.12 26.56 10.44
C LEU A 28 45.64 27.19 11.73
N GLN A 29 46.23 26.40 12.64
CA GLN A 29 46.84 26.90 13.87
C GLN A 29 48.07 27.76 13.61
N SER A 30 48.91 27.41 12.64
CA SER A 30 50.10 28.17 12.27
C SER A 30 49.80 29.45 11.50
N ASN A 31 48.65 29.52 10.81
CA ASN A 31 48.17 30.67 10.04
C ASN A 31 46.70 30.96 10.36
N GLY A 32 46.39 31.35 11.60
CA GLY A 32 45.07 31.44 12.22
C GLY A 32 44.06 32.38 11.55
N LYS A 33 44.37 32.95 10.36
CA LYS A 33 43.46 33.80 9.58
C LYS A 33 43.37 33.31 8.11
N SER A 34 43.55 32.04 7.87
CA SER A 34 43.39 31.48 6.52
C SER A 34 41.99 30.91 6.31
N GLU A 35 41.21 31.59 5.50
CA GLU A 35 39.91 31.09 5.02
C GLU A 35 40.03 29.70 4.38
N SER A 36 41.06 29.50 3.52
CA SER A 36 41.30 28.24 2.81
C SER A 36 41.48 27.06 3.77
N TYR A 37 42.26 27.23 4.84
CA TYR A 37 42.47 26.15 5.81
C TYR A 37 41.24 25.87 6.66
N ALA A 38 40.47 26.89 7.03
CA ALA A 38 39.18 26.72 7.72
C ALA A 38 38.20 25.95 6.85
N LEU A 39 38.10 26.27 5.55
CA LEU A 39 37.29 25.53 4.59
C LEU A 39 37.76 24.08 4.45
N SER A 40 39.05 23.84 4.31
CA SER A 40 39.64 22.49 4.16
C SER A 40 39.40 21.61 5.39
N CYS A 41 39.55 22.16 6.60
CA CYS A 41 39.16 21.47 7.83
C CYS A 41 37.66 21.16 7.87
N GLY A 42 36.83 22.14 7.51
CA GLY A 42 35.39 21.95 7.40
C GLY A 42 35.00 20.83 6.43
N ASN A 43 35.63 20.80 5.24
CA ASN A 43 35.43 19.74 4.26
C ASN A 43 35.84 18.36 4.78
N CYS A 44 36.91 18.28 5.54
CA CYS A 44 37.32 17.03 6.18
C CYS A 44 36.30 16.55 7.22
N TYR A 45 35.81 17.45 8.08
CA TYR A 45 34.78 17.10 9.07
C TYR A 45 33.47 16.69 8.41
N ASP A 46 33.09 17.36 7.34
CA ASP A 46 31.89 17.00 6.56
C ASP A 46 32.05 15.60 5.98
N ALA A 47 33.17 15.31 5.34
CA ALA A 47 33.45 14.00 4.78
C ALA A 47 33.56 12.87 5.84
N LEU A 48 33.92 13.21 7.08
CA LEU A 48 33.91 12.31 8.25
C LEU A 48 32.51 12.22 8.92
N GLY A 49 31.49 12.90 8.40
CA GLY A 49 30.12 12.88 8.92
C GLY A 49 29.87 13.81 10.12
N ASN A 50 30.88 14.60 10.54
CA ASN A 50 30.71 15.54 11.66
C ASN A 50 30.20 16.92 11.16
N LYS A 51 28.92 16.95 10.80
CA LYS A 51 28.28 18.14 10.25
C LYS A 51 28.38 19.38 11.16
N ASN A 52 28.26 19.20 12.48
CA ASN A 52 28.31 20.32 13.42
C ASN A 52 29.66 21.03 13.40
N LYS A 53 30.76 20.28 13.45
CA LYS A 53 32.12 20.85 13.37
C LYS A 53 32.39 21.46 12.00
N ALA A 54 31.87 20.86 10.92
CA ALA A 54 31.98 21.44 9.60
C ALA A 54 31.30 22.83 9.54
N ILE A 55 30.06 22.94 10.06
CA ILE A 55 29.33 24.23 10.15
C ILE A 55 30.11 25.28 10.95
N GLU A 56 30.69 24.89 12.10
CA GLU A 56 31.54 25.80 12.90
C GLU A 56 32.69 26.37 12.09
N LEU A 57 33.42 25.53 11.37
CA LEU A 57 34.59 25.91 10.57
C LEU A 57 34.23 26.73 9.33
N TYR A 58 33.09 26.43 8.68
CA TYR A 58 32.58 27.28 7.59
C TYR A 58 32.16 28.65 8.10
N ASN A 59 31.57 28.73 9.29
CA ASN A 59 31.28 30.02 9.92
C ASN A 59 32.56 30.73 10.34
N GLU A 60 33.61 30.05 10.73
CA GLU A 60 34.94 30.64 10.97
C GLU A 60 35.52 31.23 9.68
N ALA A 61 35.45 30.48 8.57
CA ALA A 61 35.82 30.97 7.24
C ALA A 61 35.08 32.25 6.88
N LEU A 62 33.76 32.34 7.18
CA LEU A 62 32.96 33.56 6.98
C LEU A 62 33.33 34.73 7.92
N ARG A 63 33.88 34.47 9.13
CA ARG A 63 34.44 35.52 9.99
C ARG A 63 35.73 36.12 9.42
N ILE A 64 36.51 35.28 8.75
CA ILE A 64 37.77 35.68 8.10
C ILE A 64 37.44 36.42 6.79
N ASN A 65 36.62 35.87 5.95
CA ASN A 65 36.19 36.43 4.68
C ASN A 65 34.66 36.38 4.57
N ARG A 66 34.00 37.54 4.78
CA ARG A 66 32.53 37.64 4.69
C ARG A 66 31.94 37.36 3.30
N ASN A 67 32.78 37.36 2.27
CA ASN A 67 32.37 37.05 0.90
C ASN A 67 32.92 35.70 0.44
N SER A 68 33.15 34.77 1.35
CA SER A 68 33.56 33.41 1.03
C SER A 68 32.47 32.66 0.29
N GLU A 69 32.64 32.55 -1.01
CA GLU A 69 31.71 31.77 -1.88
C GLU A 69 31.69 30.29 -1.47
N GLY A 70 32.89 29.73 -1.18
CA GLY A 70 33.02 28.33 -0.76
C GLY A 70 32.33 28.03 0.57
N ALA A 71 32.46 28.92 1.57
CA ALA A 71 31.81 28.72 2.86
C ALA A 71 30.28 28.77 2.75
N TYR A 72 29.74 29.74 2.03
CA TYR A 72 28.29 29.82 1.80
C TYR A 72 27.78 28.61 1.03
N LEU A 73 28.51 28.16 0.02
CA LEU A 73 28.10 26.99 -0.77
C LEU A 73 28.07 25.71 0.08
N ASN A 74 29.12 25.48 0.87
CA ASN A 74 29.21 24.30 1.74
C ASN A 74 28.15 24.33 2.84
N LEU A 75 27.89 25.49 3.44
CA LEU A 75 26.77 25.65 4.40
C LEU A 75 25.43 25.36 3.73
N SER A 76 25.19 25.86 2.52
CA SER A 76 23.98 25.56 1.77
C SER A 76 23.80 24.06 1.54
N THR A 77 24.87 23.36 1.17
CA THR A 77 24.85 21.91 0.95
C THR A 77 24.58 21.13 2.23
N ILE A 78 25.26 21.46 3.32
CA ILE A 78 25.04 20.79 4.63
C ILE A 78 23.60 21.00 5.12
N TYR A 79 23.08 22.23 5.08
CA TYR A 79 21.73 22.49 5.53
C TYR A 79 20.67 21.85 4.63
N TYR A 80 20.92 21.68 3.33
CA TYR A 80 20.10 20.88 2.45
C TYR A 80 20.06 19.40 2.89
N GLU A 81 21.21 18.81 3.20
CA GLU A 81 21.31 17.41 3.69
C GLU A 81 20.63 17.22 5.06
N LEU A 82 20.67 18.25 5.91
CA LEU A 82 19.95 18.27 7.19
C LEU A 82 18.46 18.57 7.04
N LYS A 83 17.97 18.78 5.81
CA LYS A 83 16.58 19.16 5.47
C LYS A 83 16.15 20.53 6.03
N GLU A 84 17.10 21.36 6.44
CA GLU A 84 16.89 22.73 6.87
C GLU A 84 16.83 23.67 5.64
N PHE A 85 15.78 23.49 4.83
CA PHE A 85 15.68 24.09 3.50
C PHE A 85 15.67 25.63 3.49
N GLN A 86 15.19 26.29 4.56
CA GLN A 86 15.23 27.75 4.65
C GLN A 86 16.66 28.28 4.72
N LEU A 87 17.48 27.70 5.61
CA LEU A 87 18.88 28.07 5.76
C LEU A 87 19.69 27.71 4.50
N ALA A 88 19.45 26.51 3.94
CA ALA A 88 20.09 26.09 2.69
C ALA A 88 19.83 27.09 1.56
N GLU A 89 18.59 27.54 1.42
CA GLU A 89 18.20 28.52 0.41
C GLU A 89 18.84 29.91 0.67
N GLU A 90 18.87 30.37 1.92
CA GLU A 90 19.51 31.63 2.26
C GLU A 90 20.99 31.63 1.85
N TYR A 91 21.71 30.59 2.23
CA TYR A 91 23.14 30.48 1.92
C TYR A 91 23.39 30.34 0.42
N ALA A 92 22.59 29.56 -0.31
CA ALA A 92 22.72 29.48 -1.77
C ALA A 92 22.49 30.85 -2.44
N ARG A 93 21.51 31.62 -1.99
CA ARG A 93 21.27 32.99 -2.48
C ARG A 93 22.41 33.95 -2.15
N ARG A 94 23.13 33.75 -1.02
CA ARG A 94 24.36 34.49 -0.70
C ARG A 94 25.46 34.22 -1.69
N VAL A 95 25.66 32.93 -2.09
CA VAL A 95 26.62 32.59 -3.17
C VAL A 95 26.30 33.34 -4.45
N LEU A 96 25.01 33.33 -4.88
CA LEU A 96 24.61 33.98 -6.13
C LEU A 96 24.69 35.51 -6.11
N LYS A 97 24.68 36.14 -4.91
CA LYS A 97 24.98 37.56 -4.80
C LYS A 97 26.45 37.90 -5.03
N ILE A 98 27.36 36.93 -4.78
CA ILE A 98 28.80 37.07 -4.98
C ILE A 98 29.15 36.69 -6.42
N ASN A 99 28.60 35.56 -6.86
CA ASN A 99 28.83 34.99 -8.18
C ASN A 99 27.54 34.40 -8.74
N ASP A 100 26.85 35.15 -9.58
CA ASP A 100 25.56 34.78 -10.19
C ASP A 100 25.67 33.59 -11.17
N LYS A 101 26.89 33.25 -11.59
CA LYS A 101 27.18 32.10 -12.48
C LYS A 101 27.54 30.82 -11.75
N ASN A 102 27.49 30.81 -10.42
CA ASN A 102 27.81 29.60 -9.65
C ASN A 102 26.76 28.50 -9.90
N ILE A 103 27.13 27.50 -10.68
CA ILE A 103 26.27 26.38 -11.09
C ILE A 103 25.82 25.56 -9.87
N ALA A 104 26.69 25.34 -8.89
CA ALA A 104 26.38 24.57 -7.71
C ALA A 104 25.34 25.25 -6.81
N ALA A 105 25.38 26.59 -6.72
CA ALA A 105 24.36 27.34 -6.00
C ALA A 105 22.99 27.29 -6.70
N TRP A 106 22.97 27.38 -8.02
CA TRP A 106 21.73 27.15 -8.78
C TRP A 106 21.19 25.74 -8.61
N GLN A 107 22.09 24.72 -8.59
CA GLN A 107 21.71 23.34 -8.31
C GLN A 107 21.09 23.17 -6.93
N ASN A 108 21.70 23.76 -5.89
CA ASN A 108 21.16 23.70 -4.53
C ASN A 108 19.76 24.32 -4.45
N LEU A 109 19.57 25.51 -5.02
CA LEU A 109 18.24 26.16 -5.07
C LEU A 109 17.23 25.28 -5.81
N ALA A 110 17.61 24.70 -6.93
CA ALA A 110 16.74 23.83 -7.71
C ALA A 110 16.36 22.57 -6.96
N ASN A 111 17.34 21.92 -6.30
CA ASN A 111 17.08 20.73 -5.48
C ASN A 111 16.14 21.06 -4.30
N ILE A 112 16.34 22.19 -3.64
CA ILE A 112 15.45 22.65 -2.55
C ILE A 112 14.01 22.84 -3.05
N ALA A 113 13.83 23.55 -4.16
CA ALA A 113 12.53 23.77 -4.77
C ALA A 113 11.87 22.43 -5.19
N PHE A 114 12.64 21.52 -5.76
CA PHE A 114 12.18 20.18 -6.13
C PHE A 114 11.71 19.37 -4.91
N CYS A 115 12.48 19.38 -3.82
CA CYS A 115 12.10 18.69 -2.58
C CYS A 115 10.84 19.29 -1.90
N ARG A 116 10.53 20.56 -2.17
CA ARG A 116 9.29 21.21 -1.74
C ARG A 116 8.12 20.99 -2.70
N ASN A 117 8.30 20.18 -3.75
CA ASN A 117 7.36 19.96 -4.86
C ASN A 117 7.05 21.25 -5.67
N ASP A 118 7.86 22.31 -5.54
CA ASP A 118 7.77 23.49 -6.40
C ASP A 118 8.55 23.26 -7.70
N TYR A 119 7.98 22.39 -8.53
CA TYR A 119 8.61 21.99 -9.79
C TYR A 119 8.73 23.12 -10.80
N GLN A 120 7.88 24.15 -10.72
CA GLN A 120 7.97 25.33 -11.59
C GLN A 120 9.22 26.17 -11.23
N GLN A 121 9.46 26.37 -9.95
CA GLN A 121 10.64 27.09 -9.49
C GLN A 121 11.91 26.26 -9.71
N ALA A 122 11.86 24.95 -9.44
CA ALA A 122 12.96 24.02 -9.72
C ALA A 122 13.35 24.08 -11.20
N LEU A 123 12.37 24.07 -12.11
CA LEU A 123 12.60 24.19 -13.56
C LEU A 123 13.36 25.47 -13.92
N GLN A 124 12.99 26.61 -13.35
CA GLN A 124 13.67 27.89 -13.61
C GLN A 124 15.15 27.84 -13.18
N TYR A 125 15.43 27.25 -12.03
CA TYR A 125 16.79 27.15 -11.51
C TYR A 125 17.64 26.12 -12.27
N TYR A 126 17.08 24.95 -12.61
CA TYR A 126 17.80 23.97 -13.43
C TYR A 126 18.02 24.50 -14.87
N GLN A 127 17.10 25.31 -15.39
CA GLN A 127 17.31 25.96 -16.69
C GLN A 127 18.50 26.94 -16.63
N LYS A 128 18.64 27.73 -15.55
CA LYS A 128 19.82 28.59 -15.36
C LYS A 128 21.12 27.77 -15.32
N MET A 129 21.11 26.66 -14.60
CA MET A 129 22.24 25.74 -14.57
C MET A 129 22.60 25.21 -15.96
N TYR A 130 21.60 24.84 -16.76
CA TYR A 130 21.77 24.36 -18.11
C TYR A 130 22.24 25.48 -19.07
N ASP A 131 21.75 26.70 -18.94
CA ASP A 131 22.15 27.85 -19.76
C ASP A 131 23.63 28.19 -19.55
N TYR A 132 24.17 28.02 -18.34
CA TYR A 132 25.60 28.21 -18.08
C TYR A 132 26.46 27.04 -18.53
N ASN A 133 25.92 25.83 -18.59
CA ASN A 133 26.60 24.64 -19.07
C ASN A 133 25.61 23.69 -19.76
N ASN A 134 25.31 23.96 -21.04
CA ASN A 134 24.38 23.15 -21.82
C ASN A 134 24.90 21.74 -22.14
N ASN A 135 26.14 21.44 -21.81
CA ASN A 135 26.76 20.13 -21.98
C ASN A 135 26.71 19.28 -20.69
N SER A 136 26.15 19.81 -19.60
CA SER A 136 26.07 19.12 -18.32
C SER A 136 25.03 18.00 -18.35
N TYR A 137 25.49 16.76 -18.19
CA TYR A 137 24.63 15.58 -18.03
C TYR A 137 23.68 15.75 -16.83
N ILE A 138 24.19 16.26 -15.69
CA ILE A 138 23.40 16.47 -14.47
C ILE A 138 22.25 17.46 -14.72
N ALA A 139 22.54 18.57 -15.43
CA ALA A 139 21.51 19.54 -15.77
C ALA A 139 20.43 18.95 -16.68
N MET A 140 20.82 18.13 -17.66
CA MET A 140 19.88 17.45 -18.55
C MET A 140 18.96 16.48 -17.79
N ILE A 141 19.51 15.66 -16.88
CA ILE A 141 18.72 14.69 -16.10
C ILE A 141 17.77 15.41 -15.13
N ASN A 142 18.24 16.46 -14.47
CA ASN A 142 17.41 17.21 -13.53
C ASN A 142 16.26 17.96 -14.25
N LEU A 143 16.55 18.55 -15.41
CA LEU A 143 15.50 19.14 -16.26
C LEU A 143 14.51 18.08 -16.72
N ALA A 144 15.00 16.93 -17.20
CA ALA A 144 14.13 15.84 -17.64
C ALA A 144 13.21 15.35 -16.53
N ASN A 145 13.76 15.13 -15.33
CA ASN A 145 12.99 14.70 -14.17
C ASN A 145 11.96 15.76 -13.73
N THR A 146 12.35 17.05 -13.76
CA THR A 146 11.44 18.14 -13.44
C THR A 146 10.31 18.28 -14.46
N TYR A 147 10.60 18.12 -15.74
CA TYR A 147 9.57 18.08 -16.79
C TYR A 147 8.65 16.87 -16.64
N PHE A 148 9.19 15.72 -16.22
CA PHE A 148 8.40 14.53 -15.93
C PHE A 148 7.40 14.78 -14.80
N CYS A 149 7.86 15.35 -13.67
CA CYS A 149 6.99 15.72 -12.53
C CYS A 149 5.93 16.80 -12.91
N LEU A 150 6.20 17.61 -13.94
CA LEU A 150 5.25 18.57 -14.51
C LEU A 150 4.37 17.97 -15.62
N GLU A 151 4.41 16.67 -15.82
CA GLU A 151 3.68 15.92 -16.86
C GLU A 151 4.00 16.38 -18.30
N LYS A 152 5.09 17.11 -18.49
CA LYS A 152 5.58 17.57 -19.81
C LYS A 152 6.46 16.50 -20.46
N TYR A 153 5.89 15.33 -20.69
CA TYR A 153 6.61 14.10 -21.07
C TYR A 153 7.45 14.24 -22.34
N VAL A 154 6.99 15.02 -23.34
CA VAL A 154 7.73 15.23 -24.59
C VAL A 154 9.05 15.96 -24.32
N LEU A 155 9.03 17.00 -23.48
CA LEU A 155 10.24 17.76 -23.12
C LEU A 155 11.15 16.92 -22.20
N ALA A 156 10.56 16.17 -21.26
CA ALA A 156 11.29 15.24 -20.43
C ALA A 156 12.07 14.22 -21.26
N LEU A 157 11.43 13.64 -22.27
CA LEU A 157 12.06 12.68 -23.18
C LEU A 157 13.18 13.30 -24.04
N ASP A 158 13.01 14.56 -24.51
CA ASP A 158 14.04 15.27 -25.29
C ASP A 158 15.32 15.45 -24.47
N PHE A 159 15.19 15.94 -23.21
CA PHE A 159 16.35 16.10 -22.32
C PHE A 159 16.95 14.76 -21.91
N THR A 160 16.14 13.72 -21.70
CA THR A 160 16.63 12.37 -21.41
C THR A 160 17.44 11.80 -22.58
N LYS A 161 16.99 12.00 -23.83
CA LYS A 161 17.73 11.59 -25.02
C LYS A 161 19.07 12.32 -25.14
N LYS A 162 19.11 13.64 -24.89
CA LYS A 162 20.37 14.39 -24.82
C LYS A 162 21.30 13.85 -23.78
N ALA A 163 20.81 13.49 -22.60
CA ALA A 163 21.60 12.86 -21.54
C ALA A 163 22.15 11.49 -21.97
N LEU A 164 21.34 10.65 -22.63
CA LEU A 164 21.76 9.34 -23.16
C LEU A 164 22.80 9.46 -24.30
N GLN A 165 22.72 10.51 -25.12
CA GLN A 165 23.75 10.77 -26.12
C GLN A 165 25.12 11.06 -25.48
N LYS A 166 25.14 11.66 -24.28
CA LYS A 166 26.38 11.93 -23.52
C LYS A 166 26.88 10.72 -22.77
N HIS A 167 25.96 9.99 -22.14
CA HIS A 167 26.24 8.82 -21.33
C HIS A 167 25.35 7.64 -21.73
N PRO A 168 25.69 6.91 -22.81
CA PRO A 168 24.85 5.82 -23.35
C PRO A 168 24.61 4.66 -22.41
N SER A 169 25.47 4.47 -21.40
CA SER A 169 25.34 3.43 -20.36
C SER A 169 24.77 3.93 -19.04
N SER A 170 24.16 5.11 -19.03
CA SER A 170 23.57 5.66 -17.80
C SER A 170 22.30 4.92 -17.39
N VAL A 171 22.37 4.18 -16.28
CA VAL A 171 21.23 3.51 -15.64
C VAL A 171 20.11 4.52 -15.32
N THR A 172 20.47 5.66 -14.71
CA THR A 172 19.49 6.72 -14.36
C THR A 172 18.74 7.27 -15.57
N ALA A 173 19.44 7.51 -16.68
CA ALA A 173 18.81 8.06 -17.88
C ALA A 173 17.91 7.02 -18.56
N HIS A 174 18.30 5.72 -18.59
CA HIS A 174 17.43 4.67 -19.12
C HIS A 174 16.18 4.47 -18.24
N LEU A 175 16.34 4.48 -16.90
CA LEU A 175 15.21 4.37 -15.98
C LEU A 175 14.24 5.54 -16.14
N LEU A 176 14.76 6.77 -16.26
CA LEU A 176 13.91 7.94 -16.52
C LEU A 176 13.19 7.84 -17.87
N ALA A 177 13.89 7.38 -18.92
CA ALA A 177 13.26 7.16 -20.24
C ALA A 177 12.13 6.12 -20.16
N ALA A 178 12.36 5.02 -19.41
CA ALA A 178 11.37 3.98 -19.19
C ALA A 178 10.12 4.54 -18.51
N ASN A 179 10.31 5.27 -17.41
CA ASN A 179 9.19 5.89 -16.68
C ASN A 179 8.42 6.89 -17.54
N ILE A 180 9.13 7.69 -18.34
CA ILE A 180 8.48 8.64 -19.27
C ILE A 180 7.68 7.89 -20.32
N TYR A 181 8.23 6.85 -20.96
CA TYR A 181 7.51 6.06 -21.94
C TYR A 181 6.28 5.38 -21.34
N ASN A 182 6.42 4.84 -20.12
CA ASN A 182 5.30 4.23 -19.39
C ASN A 182 4.17 5.24 -19.13
N ALA A 183 4.50 6.44 -18.62
CA ALA A 183 3.55 7.52 -18.39
C ALA A 183 2.88 8.04 -19.68
N MET A 184 3.56 7.90 -20.83
CA MET A 184 3.01 8.22 -22.15
C MET A 184 2.14 7.10 -22.75
N GLY A 185 1.95 5.97 -22.06
CA GLY A 185 1.28 4.78 -22.58
C GLY A 185 2.05 4.06 -23.71
N ARG A 186 3.35 4.31 -23.83
CA ARG A 186 4.20 3.68 -24.85
C ARG A 186 4.92 2.48 -24.23
N TYR A 187 4.15 1.49 -23.86
CA TYR A 187 4.57 0.39 -22.99
C TYR A 187 5.69 -0.47 -23.59
N GLU A 188 5.69 -0.77 -24.89
CA GLU A 188 6.76 -1.55 -25.54
C GLU A 188 8.11 -0.84 -25.44
N LYS A 189 8.11 0.50 -25.61
CA LYS A 189 9.35 1.28 -25.46
C LYS A 189 9.79 1.39 -24.01
N ALA A 190 8.84 1.41 -23.06
CA ALA A 190 9.15 1.37 -21.64
C ALA A 190 9.83 0.04 -21.28
N VAL A 191 9.31 -1.08 -21.78
CA VAL A 191 9.92 -2.41 -21.60
C VAL A 191 11.36 -2.43 -22.11
N ASP A 192 11.63 -1.95 -23.34
CA ASP A 192 12.98 -1.91 -23.90
C ASP A 192 13.96 -1.16 -22.97
N MET A 193 13.51 -0.02 -22.43
CA MET A 193 14.33 0.79 -21.54
C MET A 193 14.52 0.15 -20.16
N TYR A 194 13.48 -0.46 -19.57
CA TYR A 194 13.60 -1.19 -18.30
C TYR A 194 14.52 -2.42 -18.43
N VAL A 195 14.41 -3.17 -19.52
CA VAL A 195 15.31 -4.30 -19.81
C VAL A 195 16.75 -3.80 -19.90
N ARG A 196 16.96 -2.67 -20.58
CA ARG A 196 18.31 -2.07 -20.67
C ARG A 196 18.86 -1.65 -19.31
N VAL A 197 18.01 -1.16 -18.37
CA VAL A 197 18.43 -0.90 -16.98
C VAL A 197 18.95 -2.17 -16.33
N LEU A 198 18.23 -3.29 -16.43
CA LEU A 198 18.66 -4.57 -15.82
C LEU A 198 19.90 -5.18 -16.46
N GLU A 199 20.16 -4.91 -17.76
CA GLU A 199 21.40 -5.30 -18.43
C GLU A 199 22.60 -4.50 -17.93
N LEU A 200 22.39 -3.23 -17.61
CA LEU A 200 23.44 -2.33 -17.12
C LEU A 200 23.69 -2.51 -15.60
N ASP A 201 22.64 -2.76 -14.85
CA ASP A 201 22.68 -2.96 -13.39
C ASP A 201 21.57 -3.92 -12.95
N ASN A 202 21.94 -5.18 -12.80
CA ASN A 202 21.00 -6.25 -12.38
C ASN A 202 20.63 -6.20 -10.90
N THR A 203 21.22 -5.30 -10.12
CA THR A 203 20.86 -5.10 -8.70
C THR A 203 19.60 -4.23 -8.51
N LYS A 204 19.13 -3.60 -9.59
CA LYS A 204 17.91 -2.77 -9.59
C LYS A 204 16.64 -3.63 -9.60
N ILE A 205 16.41 -4.38 -8.52
CA ILE A 205 15.28 -5.31 -8.44
C ILE A 205 13.92 -4.62 -8.55
N GLU A 206 13.81 -3.34 -8.17
CA GLU A 206 12.58 -2.54 -8.25
C GLU A 206 12.08 -2.41 -9.70
N VAL A 207 13.00 -2.47 -10.67
CA VAL A 207 12.66 -2.43 -12.11
C VAL A 207 11.87 -3.68 -12.53
N LEU A 208 12.04 -4.81 -11.82
CA LEU A 208 11.26 -6.02 -12.09
C LEU A 208 9.76 -5.78 -11.82
N ASN A 209 9.44 -5.01 -10.77
CA ASN A 209 8.05 -4.62 -10.51
C ASN A 209 7.52 -3.70 -11.62
N SER A 210 8.28 -2.68 -12.00
CA SER A 210 7.89 -1.77 -13.09
C SER A 210 7.69 -2.51 -14.42
N LEU A 211 8.50 -3.55 -14.71
CA LEU A 211 8.31 -4.42 -15.87
C LEU A 211 7.02 -5.24 -15.75
N SER A 212 6.72 -5.80 -14.58
CA SER A 212 5.47 -6.52 -14.34
C SER A 212 4.27 -5.62 -14.64
N ASP A 213 4.23 -4.43 -14.06
CA ASP A 213 3.14 -3.46 -14.25
C ASP A 213 3.00 -3.05 -15.72
N THR A 214 4.14 -2.87 -16.42
CA THR A 214 4.14 -2.50 -17.84
C THR A 214 3.63 -3.65 -18.72
N TYR A 215 4.00 -4.90 -18.42
CA TYR A 215 3.48 -6.06 -19.14
C TYR A 215 2.01 -6.34 -18.82
N HIS A 216 1.56 -6.03 -17.58
CA HIS A 216 0.15 -6.04 -17.23
C HIS A 216 -0.66 -5.07 -18.12
N ALA A 217 -0.18 -3.83 -18.27
CA ALA A 217 -0.81 -2.85 -19.16
C ALA A 217 -0.82 -3.27 -20.65
N LEU A 218 0.10 -4.16 -21.07
CA LEU A 218 0.12 -4.78 -22.39
C LEU A 218 -0.74 -6.05 -22.48
N SER A 219 -1.38 -6.48 -21.37
CA SER A 219 -2.08 -7.77 -21.25
C SER A 219 -1.19 -8.99 -21.59
N ASP A 220 0.12 -8.85 -21.45
CA ASP A 220 1.10 -9.94 -21.59
C ASP A 220 1.29 -10.63 -20.24
N TRP A 221 0.37 -11.53 -19.91
CA TRP A 221 0.33 -12.24 -18.63
C TRP A 221 1.54 -13.12 -18.37
N GLU A 222 2.16 -13.68 -19.41
CA GLU A 222 3.34 -14.54 -19.23
C GLU A 222 4.53 -13.73 -18.68
N ASN A 223 4.84 -12.60 -19.31
CA ASN A 223 5.91 -11.73 -18.86
C ASN A 223 5.53 -10.98 -17.58
N CYS A 224 4.28 -10.55 -17.44
CA CYS A 224 3.78 -9.91 -16.22
C CYS A 224 4.07 -10.80 -15.00
N LEU A 225 3.57 -12.03 -14.97
CA LEU A 225 3.78 -12.96 -13.87
C LEU A 225 5.24 -13.39 -13.70
N LEU A 226 6.00 -13.50 -14.80
CA LEU A 226 7.42 -13.80 -14.73
C LEU A 226 8.20 -12.75 -13.95
N PHE A 227 7.97 -11.47 -14.26
CA PHE A 227 8.69 -10.36 -13.63
C PHE A 227 8.18 -10.08 -12.21
N ALA A 228 6.87 -10.18 -11.95
CA ALA A 228 6.31 -10.12 -10.61
C ALA A 228 6.91 -11.22 -9.69
N TRP A 229 6.98 -12.45 -10.19
CA TRP A 229 7.60 -13.57 -9.47
C TRP A 229 9.08 -13.33 -9.20
N ARG A 230 9.83 -12.84 -10.19
CA ARG A 230 11.25 -12.50 -10.01
C ARG A 230 11.43 -11.41 -8.97
N TYR A 231 10.58 -10.40 -8.96
CA TYR A 231 10.60 -9.34 -7.94
C TYR A 231 10.34 -9.91 -6.55
N LEU A 232 9.23 -10.63 -6.37
CA LEU A 232 8.85 -11.24 -5.10
C LEU A 232 9.93 -12.16 -4.54
N LYS A 233 10.49 -13.04 -5.39
CA LYS A 233 11.52 -14.01 -4.99
C LYS A 233 12.84 -13.36 -4.57
N ASN A 234 13.23 -12.24 -5.20
CA ASN A 234 14.48 -11.56 -4.92
C ASN A 234 14.34 -10.46 -3.85
N THR A 235 13.13 -10.15 -3.39
CA THR A 235 12.89 -9.24 -2.28
C THR A 235 13.22 -9.96 -0.97
N PRO A 236 14.20 -9.48 -0.17
CA PRO A 236 14.47 -10.03 1.16
C PRO A 236 13.22 -9.79 2.05
N GLU A 237 12.75 -10.84 2.72
CA GLU A 237 11.60 -10.78 3.65
C GLU A 237 10.40 -10.01 3.07
N PRO A 238 9.76 -10.54 2.00
CA PRO A 238 8.65 -9.84 1.35
C PRO A 238 7.49 -9.65 2.34
N THR A 239 6.97 -8.44 2.35
CA THR A 239 5.83 -8.06 3.22
C THR A 239 4.56 -8.83 2.85
N ASN A 240 3.61 -8.87 3.78
CA ASN A 240 2.29 -9.45 3.52
C ASN A 240 1.56 -8.74 2.39
N ASP A 241 1.69 -7.41 2.28
CA ASP A 241 1.12 -6.64 1.16
C ASP A 241 1.69 -7.09 -0.19
N LEU A 242 2.99 -7.36 -0.27
CA LEU A 242 3.60 -7.85 -1.51
C LEU A 242 3.10 -9.27 -1.87
N GLN A 243 2.90 -10.13 -0.87
CA GLN A 243 2.31 -11.45 -1.05
C GLN A 243 0.84 -11.34 -1.54
N LEU A 244 0.03 -10.47 -0.92
CA LEU A 244 -1.35 -10.20 -1.33
C LEU A 244 -1.41 -9.69 -2.77
N ASN A 245 -0.60 -8.70 -3.12
CA ASN A 245 -0.57 -8.13 -4.48
C ASN A 245 -0.24 -9.20 -5.53
N PHE A 246 0.73 -10.09 -5.24
CA PHE A 246 1.02 -11.20 -6.14
C PHE A 246 -0.17 -12.17 -6.26
N GLY A 247 -0.85 -12.47 -5.16
CA GLY A 247 -2.05 -13.30 -5.15
C GLY A 247 -3.19 -12.70 -5.98
N TYR A 248 -3.42 -11.39 -5.88
CA TYR A 248 -4.42 -10.70 -6.72
C TYR A 248 -4.06 -10.72 -8.19
N LEU A 249 -2.80 -10.50 -8.52
CA LEU A 249 -2.31 -10.57 -9.89
C LEU A 249 -2.52 -11.97 -10.50
N LEU A 250 -2.31 -13.03 -9.70
CA LEU A 250 -2.60 -14.40 -10.10
C LEU A 250 -4.09 -14.64 -10.33
N TYR A 251 -4.95 -14.08 -9.47
CA TYR A 251 -6.40 -14.20 -9.62
C TYR A 251 -6.91 -13.47 -10.87
N GLU A 252 -6.40 -12.28 -11.13
CA GLU A 252 -6.72 -11.50 -12.32
C GLU A 252 -6.32 -12.25 -13.60
N CYS A 253 -5.09 -12.76 -13.66
CA CYS A 253 -4.63 -13.62 -14.74
C CYS A 253 -5.53 -14.87 -14.93
N TYR A 254 -5.99 -15.48 -13.83
CA TYR A 254 -6.91 -16.61 -13.86
C TYR A 254 -8.25 -16.22 -14.50
N SER A 255 -8.79 -15.05 -14.14
CA SER A 255 -10.07 -14.54 -14.62
C SER A 255 -10.03 -14.18 -16.12
N GLU A 256 -8.88 -13.70 -16.62
CA GLU A 256 -8.61 -13.38 -18.01
C GLU A 256 -8.35 -14.63 -18.91
N LYS A 257 -8.88 -15.80 -18.50
CA LYS A 257 -8.77 -17.09 -19.21
C LYS A 257 -7.37 -17.69 -19.31
N SER A 258 -6.41 -17.18 -18.59
CA SER A 258 -5.04 -17.73 -18.50
C SER A 258 -4.86 -18.63 -17.27
N GLN A 259 -5.84 -19.51 -17.03
CA GLN A 259 -5.95 -20.33 -15.81
C GLN A 259 -4.73 -21.22 -15.56
N ASP A 260 -4.22 -21.90 -16.59
CA ASP A 260 -3.07 -22.81 -16.45
C ASP A 260 -1.78 -22.05 -16.10
N LEU A 261 -1.63 -20.84 -16.64
CA LEU A 261 -0.50 -19.99 -16.33
C LEU A 261 -0.56 -19.52 -14.87
N ALA A 262 -1.72 -19.03 -14.42
CA ALA A 262 -1.94 -18.62 -13.03
C ALA A 262 -1.66 -19.78 -12.06
N ARG A 263 -2.17 -21.00 -12.33
CA ARG A 263 -1.92 -22.19 -11.53
C ARG A 263 -0.43 -22.53 -11.46
N LYS A 264 0.27 -22.52 -12.59
CA LYS A 264 1.72 -22.76 -12.65
C LYS A 264 2.52 -21.84 -11.73
N PHE A 265 2.16 -20.55 -11.67
CA PHE A 265 2.82 -19.61 -10.77
C PHE A 265 2.35 -19.75 -9.32
N ALA A 266 1.09 -20.06 -9.07
CA ALA A 266 0.57 -20.36 -7.73
C ALA A 266 1.27 -21.59 -7.11
N GLU A 267 1.52 -22.66 -7.89
CA GLU A 267 2.29 -23.82 -7.43
C GLU A 267 3.73 -23.46 -7.04
N LYS A 268 4.41 -22.61 -7.84
CA LYS A 268 5.74 -22.11 -7.51
C LYS A 268 5.72 -21.28 -6.23
N TRP A 269 4.69 -20.46 -6.06
CA TRP A 269 4.50 -19.58 -4.92
C TRP A 269 4.29 -20.38 -3.62
N LEU A 270 3.39 -21.36 -3.64
CA LEU A 270 3.17 -22.32 -2.54
C LEU A 270 4.45 -23.08 -2.15
N LYS A 271 5.22 -23.52 -3.14
CA LYS A 271 6.47 -24.23 -2.90
C LYS A 271 7.55 -23.34 -2.28
N PHE A 272 7.61 -22.06 -2.64
CA PHE A 272 8.67 -21.16 -2.20
C PHE A 272 8.39 -20.55 -0.83
N PHE A 273 7.10 -20.29 -0.50
CA PHE A 273 6.65 -19.71 0.76
C PHE A 273 5.66 -20.64 1.51
N PRO A 274 6.06 -21.86 1.87
CA PRO A 274 5.14 -22.90 2.35
C PRO A 274 4.48 -22.60 3.70
N ASN A 275 5.01 -21.66 4.47
CA ASN A 275 4.53 -21.31 5.82
C ASN A 275 3.77 -19.97 5.85
N ASN A 276 3.72 -19.22 4.76
CA ASN A 276 3.00 -17.95 4.72
C ASN A 276 1.50 -18.19 4.55
N LYS A 277 0.68 -17.64 5.43
CA LYS A 277 -0.78 -17.87 5.48
C LYS A 277 -1.52 -17.34 4.27
N ILE A 278 -1.08 -16.19 3.75
CA ILE A 278 -1.63 -15.59 2.51
C ILE A 278 -1.38 -16.53 1.34
N VAL A 279 -0.13 -17.00 1.21
CA VAL A 279 0.28 -17.91 0.14
C VAL A 279 -0.49 -19.23 0.19
N ILE A 280 -0.61 -19.82 1.39
CA ILE A 280 -1.38 -21.05 1.59
C ILE A 280 -2.83 -20.84 1.18
N HIS A 281 -3.46 -19.76 1.60
CA HIS A 281 -4.87 -19.52 1.31
C HIS A 281 -5.10 -19.23 -0.18
N MET A 282 -4.50 -18.17 -0.71
CA MET A 282 -4.71 -17.73 -2.09
C MET A 282 -4.15 -18.71 -3.12
N GLY A 283 -2.98 -19.30 -2.84
CA GLY A 283 -2.38 -20.31 -3.71
C GLY A 283 -3.24 -21.58 -3.82
N ASN A 284 -3.78 -22.08 -2.70
CA ASN A 284 -4.68 -23.25 -2.73
C ASN A 284 -6.02 -22.94 -3.41
N ALA A 285 -6.53 -21.71 -3.31
CA ALA A 285 -7.73 -21.29 -4.02
C ALA A 285 -7.57 -21.49 -5.55
N LEU A 286 -6.38 -21.19 -6.08
CA LEU A 286 -6.10 -21.30 -7.52
C LEU A 286 -5.74 -22.72 -7.97
N VAL A 287 -5.03 -23.50 -7.13
CA VAL A 287 -4.49 -24.81 -7.53
C VAL A 287 -5.42 -25.95 -7.13
N ASN A 288 -5.84 -25.99 -5.88
CA ASN A 288 -6.46 -27.19 -5.29
C ASN A 288 -7.91 -27.01 -4.87
N GLY A 289 -8.48 -25.82 -4.90
CA GLY A 289 -9.84 -25.50 -4.44
C GLY A 289 -10.44 -26.52 -3.45
N GLY A 290 -11.12 -26.12 -2.41
CA GLY A 290 -11.82 -27.07 -1.54
C GLY A 290 -10.99 -27.90 -0.56
N LEU A 291 -9.66 -27.83 -0.54
CA LEU A 291 -8.84 -28.51 0.48
C LEU A 291 -8.90 -27.78 1.85
N LEU A 292 -9.11 -26.48 1.84
CA LEU A 292 -9.25 -25.69 3.06
C LEU A 292 -10.68 -25.77 3.57
N GLN A 293 -10.83 -25.88 4.90
CA GLN A 293 -12.14 -25.89 5.56
C GLN A 293 -12.59 -24.51 6.00
N ASN A 294 -11.66 -23.63 6.30
CA ASN A 294 -11.89 -22.23 6.69
C ASN A 294 -10.68 -21.39 6.31
N SER A 295 -10.88 -20.08 6.19
CA SER A 295 -9.79 -19.12 6.10
C SER A 295 -9.03 -19.04 7.42
N ASP A 296 -7.72 -18.80 7.36
CA ASP A 296 -6.91 -18.53 8.54
C ASP A 296 -7.19 -17.11 9.05
N ALA A 297 -7.29 -16.94 10.36
CA ALA A 297 -7.61 -15.65 10.98
C ALA A 297 -6.54 -14.57 10.68
N GLU A 298 -5.26 -14.97 10.63
CA GLU A 298 -4.15 -14.07 10.29
C GLU A 298 -4.26 -13.60 8.83
N PHE A 299 -4.59 -14.51 7.90
CA PHE A 299 -4.88 -14.14 6.50
C PHE A 299 -6.02 -13.12 6.40
N ILE A 300 -7.14 -13.35 7.08
CA ILE A 300 -8.28 -12.43 7.07
C ILE A 300 -7.86 -11.06 7.62
N LYS A 301 -7.21 -11.04 8.79
CA LYS A 301 -6.77 -9.81 9.43
C LYS A 301 -5.84 -9.00 8.54
N ASP A 302 -4.77 -9.62 8.00
CA ASP A 302 -3.78 -8.95 7.17
C ASP A 302 -4.43 -8.38 5.89
N THR A 303 -5.33 -9.17 5.28
CA THR A 303 -6.07 -8.72 4.11
C THR A 303 -6.89 -7.47 4.41
N PHE A 304 -7.70 -7.47 5.46
CA PHE A 304 -8.56 -6.34 5.79
C PHE A 304 -7.81 -5.16 6.39
N ASP A 305 -6.73 -5.38 7.12
CA ASP A 305 -5.86 -4.31 7.60
C ASP A 305 -5.18 -3.56 6.44
N SER A 306 -4.82 -4.26 5.36
CA SER A 306 -4.25 -3.66 4.15
C SER A 306 -5.31 -2.86 3.37
N PHE A 307 -6.55 -3.36 3.30
CA PHE A 307 -7.63 -2.74 2.56
C PHE A 307 -8.33 -1.58 3.28
N ALA A 308 -8.21 -1.49 4.60
CA ALA A 308 -9.01 -0.57 5.41
C ALA A 308 -9.03 0.89 4.91
N PRO A 309 -7.92 1.51 4.47
CA PRO A 309 -7.92 2.91 4.03
C PRO A 309 -8.85 3.20 2.83
N ASP A 310 -8.94 2.27 1.89
CA ASP A 310 -9.68 2.43 0.63
C ASP A 310 -10.96 1.59 0.55
N PHE A 311 -11.30 0.88 1.63
CA PHE A 311 -12.35 -0.13 1.66
C PHE A 311 -13.72 0.40 1.22
N ASP A 312 -14.20 1.47 1.84
CA ASP A 312 -15.53 2.03 1.55
C ASP A 312 -15.62 2.52 0.09
N LYS A 313 -14.53 3.09 -0.45
CA LYS A 313 -14.44 3.52 -1.83
C LYS A 313 -14.47 2.32 -2.78
N THR A 314 -13.62 1.33 -2.53
CA THR A 314 -13.56 0.11 -3.34
C THR A 314 -14.91 -0.60 -3.40
N LEU A 315 -15.61 -0.73 -2.26
CA LEU A 315 -16.94 -1.35 -2.24
C LEU A 315 -18.00 -0.50 -2.96
N SER A 316 -17.87 0.82 -2.94
CA SER A 316 -18.73 1.71 -3.75
C SER A 316 -18.50 1.46 -5.24
N ASP A 317 -17.25 1.35 -5.68
CA ASP A 317 -16.89 1.10 -7.08
C ASP A 317 -17.36 -0.31 -7.55
N LEU A 318 -17.41 -1.29 -6.63
CA LEU A 318 -17.95 -2.64 -6.87
C LEU A 318 -19.49 -2.72 -6.79
N GLU A 319 -20.19 -1.60 -6.62
CA GLU A 319 -21.65 -1.54 -6.46
C GLU A 319 -22.19 -2.47 -5.36
N TYR A 320 -21.52 -2.51 -4.22
CA TYR A 320 -21.80 -3.42 -3.11
C TYR A 320 -23.18 -3.21 -2.49
N GLN A 321 -24.07 -4.21 -2.60
CA GLN A 321 -25.49 -4.12 -2.22
C GLN A 321 -25.83 -4.83 -0.92
N ALA A 322 -25.03 -5.76 -0.44
CA ALA A 322 -25.38 -6.64 0.69
C ALA A 322 -25.88 -5.90 1.94
N PRO A 323 -25.29 -4.78 2.40
CA PRO A 323 -25.82 -4.02 3.56
C PRO A 323 -27.23 -3.49 3.34
N THR A 324 -27.52 -2.99 2.15
CA THR A 324 -28.85 -2.46 1.79
C THR A 324 -29.88 -3.59 1.75
N LEU A 325 -29.54 -4.70 1.11
CA LEU A 325 -30.41 -5.87 0.99
C LEU A 325 -30.71 -6.51 2.36
N ILE A 326 -29.72 -6.61 3.27
CA ILE A 326 -29.94 -7.07 4.64
C ILE A 326 -30.92 -6.15 5.38
N ALA A 327 -30.74 -4.82 5.27
CA ALA A 327 -31.63 -3.87 5.93
C ALA A 327 -33.08 -3.93 5.40
N GLU A 328 -33.24 -4.18 4.10
CA GLU A 328 -34.58 -4.39 3.48
C GLU A 328 -35.20 -5.69 3.92
N ALA A 329 -34.47 -6.79 3.92
CA ALA A 329 -34.94 -8.08 4.39
C ALA A 329 -35.35 -8.03 5.87
N LEU A 330 -34.57 -7.35 6.71
CA LEU A 330 -34.96 -7.10 8.11
C LEU A 330 -36.24 -6.29 8.20
N ARG A 331 -36.39 -5.19 7.45
CA ARG A 331 -37.61 -4.36 7.46
C ARG A 331 -38.87 -5.15 7.14
N GLN A 332 -38.80 -6.12 6.25
CA GLN A 332 -39.94 -6.97 5.87
C GLN A 332 -40.28 -8.02 6.93
N ASN A 333 -39.29 -8.45 7.74
CA ASN A 333 -39.42 -9.61 8.61
C ASN A 333 -39.47 -9.29 10.12
N ILE A 334 -39.29 -8.01 10.51
CA ILE A 334 -39.38 -7.54 11.90
C ILE A 334 -40.65 -6.67 12.09
N LYS A 335 -41.09 -6.55 13.33
CA LYS A 335 -42.14 -5.60 13.67
C LYS A 335 -41.57 -4.17 13.67
N THR A 336 -41.93 -3.37 12.71
CA THR A 336 -41.53 -1.96 12.62
C THR A 336 -42.59 -1.08 13.24
N SER A 337 -42.46 -0.75 14.52
CA SER A 337 -43.23 0.32 15.16
C SER A 337 -42.24 1.33 15.75
N LEU A 338 -42.72 2.54 16.06
CA LEU A 338 -41.92 3.58 16.76
C LEU A 338 -41.33 3.09 18.08
N PHE A 339 -41.89 2.03 18.67
CA PHE A 339 -41.52 1.46 19.96
C PHE A 339 -40.72 0.13 19.84
N SER A 340 -40.69 -0.48 18.65
CA SER A 340 -39.94 -1.76 18.47
C SER A 340 -38.50 -1.48 18.22
N LYS A 341 -37.67 -1.73 19.22
CA LYS A 341 -36.21 -1.58 19.20
C LYS A 341 -35.55 -2.89 19.62
N TYR A 342 -34.46 -3.22 18.96
CA TYR A 342 -33.81 -4.52 19.04
C TYR A 342 -32.36 -4.40 19.53
N TYR A 343 -31.89 -5.39 20.25
CA TYR A 343 -30.46 -5.61 20.48
C TYR A 343 -29.90 -6.36 19.27
N ILE A 344 -28.96 -5.72 18.59
CA ILE A 344 -28.42 -6.18 17.30
C ILE A 344 -26.94 -6.44 17.43
N LEU A 345 -26.48 -7.60 16.96
CA LEU A 345 -25.08 -7.95 16.78
C LEU A 345 -24.75 -7.97 15.28
N ASP A 346 -23.76 -7.20 14.88
CA ASP A 346 -23.25 -7.14 13.52
C ASP A 346 -21.91 -7.88 13.44
N LEU A 347 -21.95 -9.10 12.93
CA LEU A 347 -20.78 -9.98 12.79
C LEU A 347 -20.00 -9.62 11.52
N GLY A 348 -18.67 -9.44 11.66
CA GLY A 348 -17.81 -8.95 10.58
C GLY A 348 -18.25 -7.54 10.15
N CYS A 349 -18.40 -6.63 11.12
CA CYS A 349 -18.98 -5.31 10.88
C CYS A 349 -18.12 -4.41 9.98
N GLY A 350 -16.83 -4.73 9.79
CA GLY A 350 -15.87 -3.99 8.97
C GLY A 350 -15.83 -2.51 9.35
N THR A 351 -15.89 -1.65 8.34
CA THR A 351 -15.98 -0.19 8.50
C THR A 351 -17.37 0.29 8.96
N GLY A 352 -18.35 -0.62 9.13
CA GLY A 352 -19.68 -0.29 9.61
C GLY A 352 -20.74 -0.02 8.53
N LEU A 353 -20.53 -0.41 7.28
CA LEU A 353 -21.49 -0.17 6.19
C LEU A 353 -22.86 -0.82 6.46
N CYS A 354 -22.87 -2.06 6.99
CA CYS A 354 -24.12 -2.72 7.38
C CYS A 354 -24.76 -2.02 8.58
N GLY A 355 -23.96 -1.72 9.61
CA GLY A 355 -24.41 -0.98 10.79
C GLY A 355 -25.11 0.33 10.47
N GLU A 356 -24.63 1.10 9.50
CA GLU A 356 -25.27 2.35 9.04
C GLU A 356 -26.71 2.13 8.54
N LYS A 357 -26.94 1.02 7.85
CA LYS A 357 -28.27 0.69 7.30
C LYS A 357 -29.22 0.14 8.36
N ILE A 358 -28.72 -0.62 9.33
CA ILE A 358 -29.54 -1.32 10.34
C ILE A 358 -29.69 -0.55 11.67
N LYS A 359 -28.88 0.50 11.95
CA LYS A 359 -28.94 1.28 13.21
C LYS A 359 -30.34 1.82 13.54
N LYS A 360 -31.16 2.08 12.53
CA LYS A 360 -32.54 2.56 12.70
C LYS A 360 -33.45 1.56 13.43
N PHE A 361 -33.11 0.28 13.42
CA PHE A 361 -33.83 -0.79 14.12
C PHE A 361 -33.30 -1.01 15.55
N ALA A 362 -32.12 -0.53 15.85
CA ALA A 362 -31.45 -0.78 17.13
C ALA A 362 -32.09 -0.04 18.30
N ALA A 363 -32.07 -0.66 19.47
CA ALA A 363 -32.35 -0.03 20.75
C ALA A 363 -31.26 1.02 21.09
N TYR A 364 -31.52 1.90 22.04
CA TYR A 364 -30.48 2.76 22.58
C TYR A 364 -29.32 1.92 23.12
N LYS A 365 -28.11 2.18 22.64
CA LYS A 365 -26.92 1.35 22.92
C LYS A 365 -27.09 -0.14 22.58
N GLY A 366 -27.95 -0.46 21.62
CA GLY A 366 -28.29 -1.83 21.26
C GLY A 366 -27.63 -2.36 19.98
N LEU A 367 -26.72 -1.62 19.34
CA LEU A 367 -25.96 -2.08 18.18
C LEU A 367 -24.51 -2.32 18.57
N ILE A 368 -24.08 -3.57 18.46
CA ILE A 368 -22.72 -4.05 18.79
C ILE A 368 -22.11 -4.57 17.51
N GLY A 369 -20.85 -4.20 17.23
CA GLY A 369 -20.08 -4.69 16.09
C GLY A 369 -18.90 -5.54 16.53
N VAL A 370 -18.66 -6.65 15.83
CA VAL A 370 -17.50 -7.52 16.02
C VAL A 370 -16.76 -7.64 14.70
N ASP A 371 -15.46 -7.40 14.71
CA ASP A 371 -14.58 -7.61 13.55
C ASP A 371 -13.19 -8.02 14.00
N LEU A 372 -12.45 -8.71 13.13
CA LEU A 372 -11.10 -9.18 13.40
C LEU A 372 -10.04 -8.09 13.14
N SER A 373 -10.33 -7.13 12.25
CA SER A 373 -9.43 -6.05 11.84
C SER A 373 -9.59 -4.83 12.74
N GLU A 374 -8.53 -4.49 13.48
CA GLU A 374 -8.49 -3.29 14.31
C GLU A 374 -8.61 -2.01 13.47
N LYS A 375 -7.97 -1.98 12.29
CA LYS A 375 -8.03 -0.82 11.38
C LYS A 375 -9.43 -0.58 10.82
N MET A 376 -10.16 -1.66 10.50
CA MET A 376 -11.57 -1.55 10.11
C MET A 376 -12.41 -0.96 11.24
N LEU A 377 -12.21 -1.44 12.48
CA LEU A 377 -12.93 -0.95 13.65
C LEU A 377 -12.62 0.51 13.98
N GLU A 378 -11.42 1.01 13.72
CA GLU A 378 -11.09 2.43 13.86
C GLU A 378 -11.96 3.29 12.95
N ILE A 379 -12.18 2.87 11.70
CA ILE A 379 -13.06 3.56 10.74
C ILE A 379 -14.52 3.47 11.21
N ALA A 380 -14.99 2.29 11.63
CA ALA A 380 -16.32 2.11 12.17
C ALA A 380 -16.59 3.00 13.40
N LYS A 381 -15.59 3.13 14.28
CA LYS A 381 -15.64 3.99 15.48
C LYS A 381 -15.85 5.46 15.14
N ALA A 382 -15.21 5.94 14.07
CA ALA A 382 -15.37 7.31 13.59
C ALA A 382 -16.81 7.63 13.16
N LYS A 383 -17.57 6.63 12.68
CA LYS A 383 -18.98 6.76 12.27
C LYS A 383 -19.95 6.92 13.45
N LYS A 384 -19.55 6.59 14.69
CA LYS A 384 -20.33 6.77 15.95
C LYS A 384 -21.71 6.13 15.93
N ILE A 385 -21.84 4.96 15.30
CA ILE A 385 -23.12 4.25 15.14
C ILE A 385 -23.27 3.05 16.08
N TYR A 386 -22.15 2.44 16.46
CA TYR A 386 -22.12 1.31 17.38
C TYR A 386 -22.03 1.79 18.84
N ALA A 387 -22.71 1.08 19.72
CA ALA A 387 -22.57 1.25 21.17
C ALA A 387 -21.25 0.65 21.67
N GLU A 388 -20.84 -0.45 21.06
CA GLU A 388 -19.61 -1.16 21.36
C GLU A 388 -19.04 -1.76 20.07
N LEU A 389 -17.70 -1.71 19.93
CA LEU A 389 -16.95 -2.35 18.88
C LEU A 389 -15.90 -3.26 19.50
N ILE A 390 -15.88 -4.52 19.08
CA ILE A 390 -15.09 -5.58 19.67
C ILE A 390 -14.16 -6.15 18.60
N CYS A 391 -12.85 -6.10 18.87
CA CYS A 391 -11.84 -6.71 18.02
C CYS A 391 -11.67 -8.17 18.45
N ASP A 392 -12.34 -9.10 17.75
CA ASP A 392 -12.29 -10.52 18.06
C ASP A 392 -12.70 -11.37 16.84
N ASP A 393 -12.28 -12.65 16.85
CA ASP A 393 -12.85 -13.65 15.94
C ASP A 393 -14.33 -13.89 16.28
N ILE A 394 -15.20 -13.90 15.26
CA ILE A 394 -16.64 -14.01 15.47
C ILE A 394 -17.04 -15.33 16.14
N CYS A 395 -16.34 -16.42 15.88
CA CYS A 395 -16.58 -17.70 16.53
C CYS A 395 -16.14 -17.68 17.99
N HIS A 396 -14.99 -17.07 18.27
CA HIS A 396 -14.49 -16.91 19.63
C HIS A 396 -15.41 -16.00 20.45
N TYR A 397 -15.83 -14.89 19.89
CA TYR A 397 -16.79 -14.00 20.53
C TYR A 397 -18.12 -14.69 20.86
N LEU A 398 -18.74 -15.35 19.87
CA LEU A 398 -20.02 -16.06 20.06
C LEU A 398 -19.94 -17.22 21.06
N GLU A 399 -18.76 -17.81 21.23
CA GLU A 399 -18.55 -18.90 22.21
C GLU A 399 -18.45 -18.38 23.64
N ASN A 400 -17.81 -17.23 23.84
CA ASN A 400 -17.48 -16.68 25.16
C ASN A 400 -18.48 -15.61 25.64
N SER A 401 -19.31 -15.05 24.74
CA SER A 401 -20.31 -14.07 25.11
C SER A 401 -21.54 -14.71 25.76
N ALA A 402 -21.92 -14.19 26.94
CA ALA A 402 -23.18 -14.55 27.59
C ALA A 402 -24.39 -13.70 27.12
N ALA A 403 -24.17 -12.78 26.17
CA ALA A 403 -25.21 -11.88 25.68
C ALA A 403 -26.18 -12.59 24.72
N PHE A 404 -27.42 -12.13 24.75
CA PHE A 404 -28.46 -12.57 23.80
C PHE A 404 -28.92 -11.40 22.95
N TYR A 405 -29.14 -11.68 21.68
CA TYR A 405 -29.51 -10.69 20.67
C TYR A 405 -30.86 -11.00 20.03
N ASP A 406 -31.62 -9.97 19.74
CA ASP A 406 -32.89 -10.09 18.99
C ASP A 406 -32.63 -10.27 17.51
N ILE A 407 -31.55 -9.65 17.00
CA ILE A 407 -31.11 -9.73 15.61
C ILE A 407 -29.59 -9.95 15.60
N ILE A 408 -29.15 -10.88 14.75
CA ILE A 408 -27.75 -11.04 14.38
C ILE A 408 -27.66 -10.85 12.88
N THR A 409 -26.69 -10.05 12.42
CA THR A 409 -26.40 -9.83 11.00
C THR A 409 -25.02 -10.35 10.64
N ALA A 410 -24.85 -10.84 9.40
CA ALA A 410 -23.56 -11.22 8.82
C ALA A 410 -23.56 -10.86 7.33
N SER A 411 -23.05 -9.67 7.01
CA SER A 411 -23.01 -9.13 5.65
C SER A 411 -21.68 -9.47 5.00
N ASP A 412 -21.68 -10.40 4.05
CA ASP A 412 -20.51 -10.84 3.26
C ASP A 412 -19.33 -11.37 4.10
N VAL A 413 -19.62 -11.90 5.28
CA VAL A 413 -18.61 -12.43 6.20
C VAL A 413 -18.50 -13.95 6.16
N LEU A 414 -19.60 -14.65 5.81
CA LEU A 414 -19.62 -16.11 5.76
C LEU A 414 -18.75 -16.68 4.64
N THR A 415 -18.35 -15.85 3.69
CA THR A 415 -17.42 -16.20 2.60
C THR A 415 -15.99 -16.52 3.07
N TYR A 416 -15.68 -16.32 4.36
CA TYR A 416 -14.40 -16.70 4.97
C TYR A 416 -14.44 -18.03 5.71
N PHE A 417 -15.60 -18.70 5.70
CA PHE A 417 -15.83 -20.01 6.31
C PHE A 417 -16.30 -21.00 5.25
N GLY A 418 -15.65 -22.16 5.21
CA GLY A 418 -16.14 -23.27 4.39
C GLY A 418 -17.23 -24.02 5.15
N ASP A 419 -16.88 -24.66 6.29
CA ASP A 419 -17.87 -25.33 7.14
C ASP A 419 -18.57 -24.33 8.09
N LEU A 420 -19.82 -24.04 7.82
CA LEU A 420 -20.65 -23.09 8.58
C LEU A 420 -21.37 -23.72 9.79
N THR A 421 -21.24 -25.04 10.02
CA THR A 421 -22.00 -25.77 11.05
C THR A 421 -21.78 -25.16 12.44
N LYS A 422 -20.54 -24.91 12.81
CA LYS A 422 -20.20 -24.33 14.12
C LYS A 422 -20.70 -22.89 14.27
N VAL A 423 -20.55 -22.08 13.22
CA VAL A 423 -21.00 -20.68 13.22
C VAL A 423 -22.50 -20.60 13.47
N PHE A 424 -23.29 -21.37 12.72
CA PHE A 424 -24.77 -21.36 12.84
C PHE A 424 -25.27 -21.85 14.19
N VAL A 425 -24.64 -22.90 14.75
CA VAL A 425 -24.99 -23.37 16.12
C VAL A 425 -24.72 -22.27 17.15
N ARG A 426 -23.58 -21.57 17.06
CA ARG A 426 -23.23 -20.48 17.98
C ARG A 426 -24.18 -19.29 17.83
N VAL A 427 -24.46 -18.87 16.59
CA VAL A 427 -25.46 -17.83 16.30
C VAL A 427 -26.82 -18.18 16.89
N SER A 428 -27.29 -19.42 16.67
CA SER A 428 -28.57 -19.87 17.24
C SER A 428 -28.58 -19.83 18.77
N ARG A 429 -27.48 -20.14 19.44
CA ARG A 429 -27.36 -20.05 20.92
C ARG A 429 -27.45 -18.60 21.39
N SER A 430 -26.82 -17.67 20.70
CA SER A 430 -26.78 -16.25 21.05
C SER A 430 -28.06 -15.48 20.68
N LEU A 431 -29.01 -16.10 19.94
CA LEU A 431 -30.29 -15.48 19.63
C LEU A 431 -31.29 -15.66 20.79
N THR A 432 -32.10 -14.63 21.04
CA THR A 432 -33.31 -14.71 21.88
C THR A 432 -34.36 -15.63 21.23
N PRO A 433 -35.33 -16.19 21.99
CA PRO A 433 -36.50 -16.85 21.39
C PRO A 433 -37.21 -15.91 20.40
N ASN A 434 -37.55 -16.40 19.20
CA ASN A 434 -38.02 -15.63 18.05
C ASN A 434 -37.00 -14.65 17.43
N GLY A 435 -35.76 -14.62 17.89
CA GLY A 435 -34.67 -13.82 17.32
C GLY A 435 -34.36 -14.19 15.88
N ILE A 436 -33.80 -13.24 15.16
CA ILE A 436 -33.57 -13.31 13.71
C ILE A 436 -32.07 -13.34 13.40
N PHE A 437 -31.67 -14.21 12.48
CA PHE A 437 -30.39 -14.18 11.81
C PHE A 437 -30.58 -13.78 10.35
N ALA A 438 -29.98 -12.64 9.95
CA ALA A 438 -30.00 -12.15 8.57
C ALA A 438 -28.57 -12.15 8.01
N PHE A 439 -28.35 -12.85 6.90
CA PHE A 439 -26.99 -13.03 6.37
C PHE A 439 -26.98 -13.14 4.86
N THR A 440 -25.79 -12.99 4.28
CA THR A 440 -25.51 -13.25 2.87
C THR A 440 -24.57 -14.43 2.70
N PHE A 441 -24.67 -15.10 1.58
CA PHE A 441 -23.66 -16.03 1.10
C PHE A 441 -23.58 -15.99 -0.43
N THR A 442 -22.42 -16.33 -1.00
CA THR A 442 -22.21 -16.44 -2.44
C THR A 442 -22.57 -17.88 -2.89
N GLU A 443 -23.33 -18.01 -3.98
CA GLU A 443 -23.72 -19.30 -4.54
C GLU A 443 -22.52 -20.08 -5.07
N ASN A 444 -22.49 -21.39 -4.82
CA ASN A 444 -21.52 -22.31 -5.44
C ASN A 444 -22.08 -22.79 -6.79
N ASP A 445 -21.75 -22.09 -7.85
CA ASP A 445 -22.02 -22.44 -9.24
C ASP A 445 -20.87 -23.22 -9.91
N ILE A 446 -19.75 -23.40 -9.19
CA ILE A 446 -18.52 -24.03 -9.71
C ILE A 446 -18.64 -25.56 -9.72
N ASN A 447 -19.21 -26.15 -8.66
CA ASN A 447 -19.31 -27.59 -8.50
C ASN A 447 -20.46 -27.97 -7.56
N LYS A 448 -20.64 -29.28 -7.30
CA LYS A 448 -21.73 -29.82 -6.46
C LYS A 448 -21.34 -29.99 -4.98
N ASN A 449 -20.21 -29.50 -4.55
CA ASN A 449 -19.78 -29.61 -3.16
C ASN A 449 -20.63 -28.69 -2.28
N ASP A 450 -20.73 -29.03 -1.01
CA ASP A 450 -21.42 -28.23 0.00
C ASP A 450 -20.88 -26.82 0.09
N PHE A 451 -19.56 -26.69 0.03
CA PHE A 451 -18.82 -25.44 -0.09
C PHE A 451 -17.53 -25.67 -0.90
N TYR A 452 -16.98 -24.58 -1.40
CA TYR A 452 -15.78 -24.60 -2.21
C TYR A 452 -15.00 -23.30 -2.06
N LEU A 453 -13.67 -23.39 -1.91
CA LEU A 453 -12.81 -22.20 -1.94
C LEU A 453 -12.59 -21.80 -3.40
N ALA A 454 -13.26 -20.75 -3.81
CA ALA A 454 -13.19 -20.23 -5.18
C ALA A 454 -11.84 -19.55 -5.47
N PRO A 455 -11.45 -19.42 -6.75
CA PRO A 455 -10.23 -18.70 -7.14
C PRO A 455 -10.13 -17.27 -6.63
N SER A 456 -11.27 -16.64 -6.33
CA SER A 456 -11.36 -15.33 -5.65
C SER A 456 -10.90 -15.33 -4.19
N SER A 457 -10.41 -16.47 -3.68
CA SER A 457 -10.01 -16.67 -2.28
C SER A 457 -11.17 -16.54 -1.27
N ARG A 458 -12.41 -16.70 -1.72
CA ARG A 458 -13.63 -16.71 -0.92
C ARG A 458 -14.32 -18.05 -1.02
N PHE A 459 -14.92 -18.50 0.08
CA PHE A 459 -15.78 -19.67 0.05
C PHE A 459 -17.14 -19.33 -0.57
N VAL A 460 -17.58 -20.19 -1.46
CA VAL A 460 -18.92 -20.22 -2.03
C VAL A 460 -19.66 -21.43 -1.49
N HIS A 461 -21.01 -21.33 -1.33
CA HIS A 461 -21.79 -22.34 -0.64
C HIS A 461 -22.98 -22.77 -1.47
N ASN A 462 -23.28 -24.05 -1.46
CA ASN A 462 -24.48 -24.58 -2.11
C ASN A 462 -25.73 -24.24 -1.27
N ALA A 463 -26.77 -23.74 -1.91
CA ALA A 463 -28.02 -23.35 -1.25
C ALA A 463 -28.61 -24.47 -0.37
N SER A 464 -28.61 -25.71 -0.87
CA SER A 464 -29.11 -26.87 -0.11
C SER A 464 -28.26 -27.19 1.13
N TYR A 465 -26.97 -26.89 1.11
CA TYR A 465 -26.10 -26.99 2.28
C TYR A 465 -26.49 -25.97 3.34
N ILE A 466 -26.71 -24.72 2.95
CA ILE A 466 -27.15 -23.65 3.87
C ILE A 466 -28.47 -24.04 4.55
N GLU A 467 -29.45 -24.57 3.79
CA GLU A 467 -30.72 -25.04 4.37
C GLU A 467 -30.51 -26.16 5.40
N ARG A 468 -29.63 -27.13 5.11
CA ARG A 468 -29.31 -28.22 6.04
C ARG A 468 -28.65 -27.72 7.32
N VAL A 469 -27.69 -26.79 7.20
CA VAL A 469 -26.99 -26.21 8.35
C VAL A 469 -27.91 -25.38 9.21
N MET A 470 -28.78 -24.53 8.62
CA MET A 470 -29.82 -23.81 9.35
C MET A 470 -30.71 -24.75 10.17
N LYS A 471 -31.23 -25.80 9.51
CA LYS A 471 -32.10 -26.80 10.16
C LYS A 471 -31.40 -27.51 11.31
N SER A 472 -30.12 -27.92 11.14
CA SER A 472 -29.34 -28.59 12.19
C SER A 472 -29.06 -27.67 13.38
N ALA A 473 -28.91 -26.36 13.15
CA ALA A 473 -28.77 -25.36 14.20
C ALA A 473 -30.09 -24.97 14.87
N GLY A 474 -31.22 -25.57 14.45
CA GLY A 474 -32.55 -25.25 14.98
C GLY A 474 -33.12 -23.92 14.51
N LEU A 475 -32.61 -23.37 13.42
CA LEU A 475 -33.11 -22.14 12.81
C LEU A 475 -34.16 -22.49 11.74
N ARG A 476 -35.25 -21.71 11.69
CA ARG A 476 -36.31 -21.84 10.69
C ARG A 476 -36.11 -20.76 9.63
N GLN A 477 -36.06 -21.15 8.38
CA GLN A 477 -36.05 -20.24 7.24
C GLN A 477 -37.33 -19.38 7.19
N ILE A 478 -37.14 -18.08 6.95
CA ILE A 478 -38.23 -17.11 6.75
C ILE A 478 -38.21 -16.59 5.32
N SER A 479 -37.07 -16.11 4.81
CA SER A 479 -36.87 -15.77 3.41
C SER A 479 -35.53 -16.31 2.91
N PHE A 480 -35.43 -16.51 1.61
CA PHE A 480 -34.24 -17.03 0.93
C PHE A 480 -34.29 -16.53 -0.52
N GLU A 481 -33.70 -15.37 -0.76
CA GLU A 481 -33.89 -14.63 -1.99
C GLU A 481 -32.57 -14.44 -2.75
N PRO A 482 -32.51 -14.80 -4.05
CA PRO A 482 -31.33 -14.59 -4.86
C PRO A 482 -31.16 -13.11 -5.22
N HIS A 483 -29.93 -12.62 -5.16
CA HIS A 483 -29.57 -11.25 -5.51
C HIS A 483 -28.18 -11.17 -6.12
N ILE A 484 -27.87 -10.06 -6.81
CA ILE A 484 -26.52 -9.65 -7.12
C ILE A 484 -26.00 -8.93 -5.86
N LEU A 485 -24.93 -9.47 -5.26
CA LEU A 485 -24.36 -8.91 -4.03
C LEU A 485 -23.37 -7.78 -4.32
N ARG A 486 -22.64 -7.87 -5.42
CA ARG A 486 -21.63 -6.92 -5.91
C ARG A 486 -21.20 -7.26 -7.34
N ASN A 487 -20.42 -6.39 -7.96
CA ASN A 487 -19.69 -6.70 -9.18
C ASN A 487 -18.21 -6.97 -8.85
N GLU A 488 -17.58 -7.95 -9.52
CA GLU A 488 -16.14 -8.22 -9.45
C GLU A 488 -15.61 -8.40 -10.89
N ALA A 489 -14.55 -7.69 -11.27
CA ALA A 489 -13.97 -7.73 -12.62
C ALA A 489 -15.06 -7.63 -13.72
N ASP A 490 -15.95 -6.65 -13.60
CA ASP A 490 -17.09 -6.40 -14.51
C ASP A 490 -18.12 -7.55 -14.63
N HIS A 491 -18.08 -8.51 -13.71
CA HIS A 491 -19.05 -9.60 -13.65
C HIS A 491 -19.88 -9.55 -12.35
N PRO A 492 -21.21 -9.81 -12.43
CA PRO A 492 -22.06 -9.85 -11.25
C PRO A 492 -21.74 -11.08 -10.40
N VAL A 493 -21.59 -10.88 -9.10
CA VAL A 493 -21.48 -11.96 -8.11
C VAL A 493 -22.86 -12.25 -7.54
N TYR A 494 -23.36 -13.42 -7.88
CA TYR A 494 -24.67 -13.90 -7.43
C TYR A 494 -24.55 -14.55 -6.05
N GLY A 495 -25.57 -14.33 -5.24
CA GLY A 495 -25.70 -14.95 -3.92
C GLY A 495 -27.12 -14.79 -3.38
N TYR A 496 -27.26 -15.01 -2.10
CA TYR A 496 -28.55 -15.00 -1.44
C TYR A 496 -28.56 -14.07 -0.23
N ILE A 497 -29.72 -13.45 0.00
CA ILE A 497 -30.07 -12.85 1.27
C ILE A 497 -30.98 -13.82 1.99
N VAL A 498 -30.59 -14.25 3.17
CA VAL A 498 -31.30 -15.24 3.97
C VAL A 498 -31.73 -14.64 5.30
N VAL A 499 -32.99 -14.83 5.64
CA VAL A 499 -33.52 -14.52 6.96
C VAL A 499 -34.00 -15.81 7.61
N ALA A 500 -33.40 -16.13 8.77
CA ALA A 500 -33.77 -17.28 9.56
C ALA A 500 -34.21 -16.85 10.96
N ARG A 501 -35.07 -17.63 11.61
CA ARG A 501 -35.59 -17.34 12.94
C ARG A 501 -35.36 -18.50 13.90
N LYS A 502 -34.95 -18.21 15.13
CA LYS A 502 -34.93 -19.17 16.23
C LYS A 502 -36.36 -19.39 16.76
N PRO A 503 -36.94 -20.59 16.67
CA PRO A 503 -38.29 -20.86 17.18
C PRO A 503 -38.37 -20.68 18.71
N ASP A 504 -39.51 -20.21 19.20
CA ASP A 504 -39.84 -20.20 20.61
C ASP A 504 -40.42 -21.57 21.01
N LEU A 505 -39.55 -22.39 21.60
CA LEU A 505 -39.95 -23.76 21.98
C LEU A 505 -41.01 -23.80 23.10
N LYS A 506 -41.17 -22.73 23.90
CA LYS A 506 -42.16 -22.68 24.96
C LYS A 506 -43.61 -22.60 24.42
N LYS A 507 -43.80 -21.88 23.31
CA LYS A 507 -45.14 -21.79 22.66
C LYS A 507 -45.57 -23.06 21.91
N LYS A 508 -44.63 -23.96 21.54
CA LYS A 508 -44.98 -25.26 20.95
C LYS A 508 -45.57 -26.24 21.95
N ALA A 509 -45.20 -26.15 23.21
CA ALA A 509 -45.71 -27.04 24.28
C ALA A 509 -47.11 -26.63 24.72
N GLU A 510 -47.51 -25.36 24.59
CA GLU A 510 -48.84 -24.84 24.96
C GLU A 510 -49.90 -25.00 23.85
N GLY A 511 -49.49 -25.12 22.60
CA GLY A 511 -50.41 -25.33 21.46
C GLY A 511 -50.73 -26.79 21.10
N GLN A 512 -50.21 -27.75 21.88
CA GLN A 512 -50.48 -29.20 21.78
C GLN A 512 -51.25 -29.77 23.01
N LYS A 513 -51.80 -28.90 23.88
CA LYS A 513 -52.75 -29.31 24.92
C LYS A 513 -54.17 -28.97 24.54
#